data_787d5ef4fb010765c6ced455274f28f1
#
_entry.id   787d5ef4fb010765c6ced455274f28f1
#
_cell.length_a   1.000
_cell.length_b   1.000
_cell.length_c   1.000
_cell.angle_alpha   90.00
_cell.angle_beta   90.00
_cell.angle_gamma   90.00
#
_symmetry.space_group_name_H-M   'P 1'
#
loop_
_entity.id
_entity.type
_entity.pdbx_description
1 polymer ?
#
loop_
_entity_poly.entity_id
_entity_poly.type
_entity_poly.pdbx_seq_one_letter_code
_entity_poly.pdbx_strand_id
1 'polypeptide(L)'
;MVPKKILMVLLNSNGDCLYGTVIAKQIKEVDYPGCHLTWVVNTNCKQSIENNPFVDKIWEVETKKTITDIREWNAIKKTTEQKKSKGEFDLIFYLQIHGENVLKYDGGIRSSLYKNYPHPIVISQQPLIFLRPEEINNVTAFSNKFNLAKFKKIVLVECGPTSFTSNLHPDKLIGILELIIKNNKDIAFILSSNKKISHLNPQIIDGSELSFRENAELTKHCDFFIGCSSGITWLSTTQWAKNIPKIILTNPKDYYTSSFIHDHKEASLPFDHVIEIQDHKNSLQDIKNIIELITENDFEKAKSAYHTEFKLQNFKFVYHQCKGFIKKGDFISPVKSFRVVCKRNYFSWRALGYLLKGYLKSPLYIFQKETD
;
A
#
# COMPACT_ATOMS: atom_id res chain seq x y z
N MET A 1 35.15 15.82 -1.16
CA MET A 1 34.86 14.42 -0.78
C MET A 1 34.12 13.74 -1.92
N VAL A 2 34.45 12.50 -2.25
CA VAL A 2 33.70 11.73 -3.25
C VAL A 2 32.34 11.41 -2.67
N PRO A 3 31.23 11.64 -3.42
CA PRO A 3 29.89 11.33 -2.95
C PRO A 3 29.74 9.85 -2.60
N LYS A 4 29.13 9.53 -1.45
CA LYS A 4 28.79 8.15 -1.10
C LYS A 4 27.82 7.57 -2.13
N LYS A 5 28.05 6.35 -2.57
CA LYS A 5 27.18 5.60 -3.47
C LYS A 5 26.28 4.67 -2.63
N ILE A 6 25.01 4.99 -2.56
CA ILE A 6 24.04 4.26 -1.74
C ILE A 6 23.06 3.50 -2.63
N LEU A 7 22.80 2.25 -2.27
CA LEU A 7 21.79 1.42 -2.90
C LEU A 7 20.62 1.22 -1.94
N MET A 8 19.42 1.57 -2.37
CA MET A 8 18.17 1.26 -1.67
C MET A 8 17.43 0.15 -2.42
N VAL A 9 17.06 -0.92 -1.74
CA VAL A 9 16.37 -2.09 -2.32
C VAL A 9 14.98 -2.19 -1.74
N LEU A 10 13.99 -1.75 -2.52
CA LEU A 10 12.56 -1.87 -2.24
C LEU A 10 11.84 -2.13 -3.57
N LEU A 11 11.40 -3.37 -3.78
CA LEU A 11 10.98 -3.87 -5.08
C LEU A 11 9.49 -3.68 -5.34
N ASN A 12 8.65 -3.97 -4.37
CA ASN A 12 7.19 -4.05 -4.45
C ASN A 12 6.57 -3.57 -3.12
N SER A 13 5.34 -3.17 -3.11
CA SER A 13 4.38 -2.87 -4.15
C SER A 13 4.37 -1.35 -4.45
N ASN A 14 3.48 -0.85 -5.34
CA ASN A 14 3.37 0.60 -5.58
C ASN A 14 3.18 1.39 -4.28
N GLY A 15 2.29 0.94 -3.38
CA GLY A 15 2.07 1.59 -2.09
C GLY A 15 3.32 1.59 -1.20
N ASP A 16 4.08 0.48 -1.17
CA ASP A 16 5.32 0.39 -0.40
C ASP A 16 6.40 1.30 -0.99
N CYS A 17 6.51 1.34 -2.34
CA CYS A 17 7.43 2.23 -3.03
C CYS A 17 7.10 3.72 -2.76
N LEU A 18 5.81 4.10 -2.71
CA LEU A 18 5.43 5.46 -2.32
C LEU A 18 5.94 5.79 -0.91
N TYR A 19 5.77 4.90 0.07
CA TYR A 19 6.33 5.10 1.42
C TYR A 19 7.86 5.11 1.43
N GLY A 20 8.49 4.32 0.57
CA GLY A 20 9.94 4.34 0.38
C GLY A 20 10.48 5.68 -0.09
N THR A 21 9.68 6.54 -0.74
CA THR A 21 10.10 7.88 -1.16
C THR A 21 10.48 8.79 0.00
N VAL A 22 9.86 8.59 1.16
CA VAL A 22 10.22 9.29 2.40
C VAL A 22 11.63 8.90 2.84
N ILE A 23 11.97 7.60 2.76
CA ILE A 23 13.31 7.12 3.11
C ILE A 23 14.34 7.68 2.13
N ALA A 24 14.02 7.72 0.83
CA ALA A 24 14.90 8.31 -0.17
C ALA A 24 15.19 9.79 0.14
N LYS A 25 14.17 10.56 0.50
CA LYS A 25 14.32 11.95 0.94
C LYS A 25 15.15 12.07 2.21
N GLN A 26 14.88 11.24 3.23
CA GLN A 26 15.66 11.20 4.48
C GLN A 26 17.13 10.92 4.20
N ILE A 27 17.45 9.95 3.33
CA ILE A 27 18.82 9.65 2.91
C ILE A 27 19.49 10.87 2.29
N LYS A 28 18.85 11.54 1.36
CA LYS A 28 19.44 12.63 0.58
C LYS A 28 19.58 13.93 1.34
N GLU A 29 18.62 14.25 2.22
CA GLU A 29 18.61 15.55 2.92
C GLU A 29 19.22 15.50 4.32
N VAL A 30 19.15 14.34 5.00
CA VAL A 30 19.51 14.26 6.42
C VAL A 30 20.71 13.34 6.67
N ASP A 31 20.60 12.06 6.30
CA ASP A 31 21.57 11.06 6.75
C ASP A 31 22.86 11.07 5.92
N TYR A 32 22.74 11.33 4.62
CA TYR A 32 23.87 11.33 3.67
C TYR A 32 23.73 12.44 2.62
N PRO A 33 23.75 13.72 3.00
CA PRO A 33 23.67 14.83 2.05
C PRO A 33 24.75 14.74 0.97
N GLY A 34 24.36 14.96 -0.29
CA GLY A 34 25.27 14.88 -1.43
C GLY A 34 25.60 13.45 -1.88
N CYS A 35 25.01 12.40 -1.31
CA CYS A 35 25.20 11.04 -1.80
C CYS A 35 24.57 10.83 -3.21
N HIS A 36 25.04 9.77 -3.89
CA HIS A 36 24.37 9.24 -5.10
C HIS A 36 23.49 8.06 -4.71
N LEU A 37 22.16 8.23 -4.78
CA LEU A 37 21.20 7.21 -4.42
C LEU A 37 20.71 6.46 -5.65
N THR A 38 20.97 5.16 -5.70
CA THR A 38 20.36 4.22 -6.66
C THR A 38 19.24 3.45 -5.97
N TRP A 39 18.07 3.35 -6.59
CA TRP A 39 16.95 2.56 -6.08
C TRP A 39 16.68 1.35 -6.97
N VAL A 40 16.77 0.13 -6.39
CA VAL A 40 16.36 -1.12 -7.05
C VAL A 40 14.88 -1.33 -6.86
N VAL A 41 14.14 -1.37 -7.96
CA VAL A 41 12.68 -1.46 -7.98
C VAL A 41 12.20 -2.42 -9.06
N ASN A 42 11.08 -3.10 -8.84
CA ASN A 42 10.43 -3.88 -9.89
C ASN A 42 9.89 -2.94 -10.99
N THR A 43 10.06 -3.32 -12.25
CA THR A 43 9.58 -2.55 -13.41
C THR A 43 8.12 -2.11 -13.25
N ASN A 44 7.25 -2.99 -12.72
CA ASN A 44 5.83 -2.68 -12.49
C ASN A 44 5.59 -1.60 -11.41
N CYS A 45 6.57 -1.32 -10.56
CA CYS A 45 6.48 -0.33 -9.47
C CYS A 45 7.30 0.94 -9.73
N LYS A 46 8.07 0.99 -10.82
CA LYS A 46 8.89 2.13 -11.24
C LYS A 46 8.10 3.44 -11.25
N GLN A 47 6.89 3.40 -11.76
CA GLN A 47 5.99 4.55 -11.84
C GLN A 47 5.76 5.27 -10.49
N SER A 48 5.89 4.59 -9.37
CA SER A 48 5.74 5.19 -8.03
C SER A 48 6.90 6.11 -7.66
N ILE A 49 8.05 6.00 -8.35
CA ILE A 49 9.29 6.71 -8.00
C ILE A 49 9.87 7.53 -9.15
N GLU A 50 9.28 7.48 -10.34
CA GLU A 50 9.71 8.30 -11.48
C GLU A 50 9.67 9.79 -11.17
N ASN A 51 10.62 10.54 -11.71
CA ASN A 51 10.81 11.98 -11.47
C ASN A 51 11.06 12.37 -10.00
N ASN A 52 11.34 11.42 -9.12
CA ASN A 52 11.64 11.74 -7.74
C ASN A 52 13.05 12.37 -7.65
N PRO A 53 13.19 13.65 -7.24
CA PRO A 53 14.48 14.34 -7.19
C PRO A 53 15.44 13.77 -6.14
N PHE A 54 14.96 12.91 -5.25
CA PHE A 54 15.77 12.23 -4.24
C PHE A 54 16.34 10.90 -4.73
N VAL A 55 16.09 10.52 -5.99
CA VAL A 55 16.59 9.26 -6.60
C VAL A 55 17.42 9.61 -7.83
N ASP A 56 18.74 9.44 -7.74
CA ASP A 56 19.64 9.77 -8.85
C ASP A 56 19.62 8.72 -9.95
N LYS A 57 19.38 7.44 -9.58
CA LYS A 57 19.33 6.34 -10.55
C LYS A 57 18.27 5.30 -10.14
N ILE A 58 17.46 4.91 -11.09
CA ILE A 58 16.54 3.77 -10.96
C ILE A 58 17.21 2.54 -11.60
N TRP A 59 17.31 1.47 -10.81
CA TRP A 59 17.73 0.17 -11.31
C TRP A 59 16.53 -0.76 -11.33
N GLU A 60 15.99 -0.94 -12.53
CA GLU A 60 14.83 -1.80 -12.76
C GLU A 60 15.23 -3.26 -12.74
N VAL A 61 14.38 -4.07 -12.10
CA VAL A 61 14.47 -5.53 -12.11
C VAL A 61 13.11 -6.11 -12.46
N GLU A 62 13.10 -7.11 -13.34
CA GLU A 62 11.89 -7.87 -13.62
C GLU A 62 11.79 -9.03 -12.65
N THR A 63 10.61 -9.18 -12.03
CA THR A 63 10.27 -10.35 -11.22
C THR A 63 9.11 -11.09 -11.89
N LYS A 64 9.11 -12.43 -11.78
CA LYS A 64 8.09 -13.28 -12.41
C LYS A 64 6.67 -13.03 -11.89
N LYS A 65 6.56 -12.46 -10.69
CA LYS A 65 5.30 -12.18 -10.00
C LYS A 65 5.24 -10.72 -9.57
N THR A 66 4.03 -10.22 -9.44
CA THR A 66 3.76 -8.87 -8.90
C THR A 66 4.26 -8.70 -7.46
N ILE A 67 4.37 -9.80 -6.71
CA ILE A 67 4.99 -9.84 -5.39
C ILE A 67 6.23 -10.71 -5.50
N THR A 68 7.40 -10.15 -5.22
CA THR A 68 8.69 -10.84 -5.26
C THR A 68 8.69 -12.03 -4.30
N ASP A 69 9.00 -13.21 -4.81
CA ASP A 69 9.16 -14.39 -3.96
C ASP A 69 10.53 -14.36 -3.24
N ILE A 70 10.70 -15.23 -2.25
CA ILE A 70 11.91 -15.26 -1.44
C ILE A 70 13.16 -15.66 -2.25
N ARG A 71 13.00 -16.43 -3.32
CA ARG A 71 14.12 -16.86 -4.17
C ARG A 71 14.62 -15.71 -5.01
N GLU A 72 13.69 -14.95 -5.61
CA GLU A 72 14.00 -13.73 -6.36
C GLU A 72 14.65 -12.67 -5.44
N TRP A 73 14.10 -12.48 -4.23
CA TRP A 73 14.69 -11.61 -3.23
C TRP A 73 16.14 -11.99 -2.89
N ASN A 74 16.39 -13.28 -2.63
CA ASN A 74 17.72 -13.77 -2.30
C ASN A 74 18.70 -13.62 -3.48
N ALA A 75 18.25 -13.80 -4.71
CA ALA A 75 19.05 -13.59 -5.91
C ALA A 75 19.46 -12.11 -6.06
N ILE A 76 18.51 -11.19 -5.86
CA ILE A 76 18.78 -9.74 -5.89
C ILE A 76 19.75 -9.37 -4.76
N LYS A 77 19.52 -9.86 -3.53
CA LYS A 77 20.42 -9.63 -2.39
C LYS A 77 21.83 -10.09 -2.71
N LYS A 78 21.99 -11.30 -3.24
CA LYS A 78 23.30 -11.83 -3.65
C LYS A 78 23.99 -10.93 -4.69
N THR A 79 23.28 -10.51 -5.72
CA THR A 79 23.80 -9.63 -6.78
C THR A 79 24.24 -8.27 -6.21
N THR A 80 23.41 -7.67 -5.35
CA THR A 80 23.72 -6.35 -4.77
C THR A 80 24.90 -6.41 -3.80
N GLU A 81 25.02 -7.48 -3.00
CA GLU A 81 26.20 -7.68 -2.13
C GLU A 81 27.49 -7.91 -2.94
N GLN A 82 27.43 -8.64 -4.06
CA GLN A 82 28.57 -8.78 -4.97
C GLN A 82 29.00 -7.43 -5.57
N LYS A 83 28.07 -6.56 -5.90
CA LYS A 83 28.38 -5.21 -6.39
C LYS A 83 29.00 -4.35 -5.29
N LYS A 84 28.52 -4.46 -4.06
CA LYS A 84 29.11 -3.78 -2.90
C LYS A 84 30.55 -4.26 -2.67
N SER A 85 30.81 -5.55 -2.72
CA SER A 85 32.18 -6.09 -2.54
C SER A 85 33.17 -5.63 -3.63
N LYS A 86 32.66 -5.24 -4.81
CA LYS A 86 33.44 -4.64 -5.91
C LYS A 86 33.57 -3.11 -5.79
N GLY A 87 33.06 -2.49 -4.73
CA GLY A 87 33.13 -1.04 -4.53
C GLY A 87 32.17 -0.22 -5.41
N GLU A 88 31.15 -0.87 -6.02
CA GLU A 88 30.14 -0.14 -6.78
C GLU A 88 29.20 0.67 -5.86
N PHE A 89 29.00 0.20 -4.62
CA PHE A 89 28.20 0.84 -3.58
C PHE A 89 28.92 0.81 -2.23
N ASP A 90 28.82 1.91 -1.47
CA ASP A 90 29.37 2.01 -0.12
C ASP A 90 28.39 1.43 0.91
N LEU A 91 27.08 1.68 0.71
CA LEU A 91 26.01 1.25 1.60
C LEU A 91 24.86 0.62 0.81
N ILE A 92 24.19 -0.37 1.43
CA ILE A 92 22.95 -0.96 0.90
C ILE A 92 21.90 -0.98 2.01
N PHE A 93 20.69 -0.47 1.70
CA PHE A 93 19.52 -0.53 2.57
C PHE A 93 18.47 -1.47 1.97
N TYR A 94 18.23 -2.59 2.64
CA TYR A 94 17.18 -3.55 2.28
C TYR A 94 15.92 -3.25 3.05
N LEU A 95 14.90 -2.70 2.37
CA LEU A 95 13.69 -2.19 3.04
C LEU A 95 12.50 -3.12 2.95
N GLN A 96 12.45 -3.98 1.92
CA GLN A 96 11.34 -4.92 1.73
C GLN A 96 11.15 -5.84 2.95
N ILE A 97 9.89 -6.13 3.28
CA ILE A 97 9.55 -7.05 4.39
C ILE A 97 9.79 -8.49 3.95
N HIS A 98 11.06 -8.83 3.72
CA HIS A 98 11.54 -10.16 3.36
C HIS A 98 12.74 -10.56 4.21
N GLY A 99 12.97 -11.86 4.33
CA GLY A 99 14.09 -12.40 5.10
C GLY A 99 14.05 -11.94 6.56
N GLU A 100 15.14 -11.38 7.05
CA GLU A 100 15.26 -10.91 8.45
C GLU A 100 14.38 -9.69 8.76
N ASN A 101 14.05 -8.88 7.75
CA ASN A 101 13.20 -7.71 7.92
C ASN A 101 11.78 -8.06 8.37
N VAL A 102 11.35 -9.28 8.12
CA VAL A 102 10.08 -9.82 8.63
C VAL A 102 10.00 -9.76 10.16
N LEU A 103 11.14 -9.86 10.86
CA LEU A 103 11.19 -9.77 12.31
C LEU A 103 10.85 -8.38 12.86
N LYS A 104 10.88 -7.37 12.02
CA LYS A 104 10.51 -5.98 12.36
C LYS A 104 9.05 -5.65 12.04
N TYR A 105 8.30 -6.58 11.44
CA TYR A 105 6.89 -6.40 11.12
C TYR A 105 6.06 -6.17 12.38
N ASP A 106 5.25 -5.10 12.38
CA ASP A 106 4.49 -4.65 13.55
C ASP A 106 2.97 -4.79 13.42
N GLY A 107 2.51 -5.35 12.31
CA GLY A 107 1.09 -5.43 11.97
C GLY A 107 0.65 -4.43 10.92
N GLY A 108 1.47 -3.43 10.62
CA GLY A 108 1.34 -2.51 9.49
C GLY A 108 2.46 -2.73 8.49
N ILE A 109 2.16 -2.72 7.19
CA ILE A 109 3.20 -2.94 6.18
C ILE A 109 4.07 -1.68 6.06
N ARG A 110 3.46 -0.50 6.01
CA ARG A 110 4.16 0.78 5.74
C ARG A 110 4.99 1.21 6.94
N SER A 111 4.43 1.15 8.13
CA SER A 111 5.17 1.40 9.37
C SER A 111 6.36 0.46 9.52
N SER A 112 6.24 -0.79 9.08
CA SER A 112 7.33 -1.76 9.13
C SER A 112 8.45 -1.46 8.13
N LEU A 113 8.17 -0.82 6.99
CA LEU A 113 9.21 -0.37 6.05
C LEU A 113 10.16 0.63 6.71
N TYR A 114 9.63 1.60 7.44
CA TYR A 114 10.45 2.58 8.16
C TYR A 114 11.34 1.93 9.24
N LYS A 115 10.84 0.86 9.90
CA LYS A 115 11.62 0.09 10.89
C LYS A 115 12.72 -0.75 10.25
N ASN A 116 12.67 -1.00 8.95
CA ASN A 116 13.73 -1.66 8.20
C ASN A 116 14.89 -0.70 7.86
N TYR A 117 14.63 0.60 7.84
CA TYR A 117 15.67 1.60 7.72
C TYR A 117 16.41 1.76 9.06
N PRO A 118 17.78 1.83 9.07
CA PRO A 118 18.55 1.80 10.31
C PRO A 118 18.51 3.10 11.12
N HIS A 119 18.15 4.22 10.47
CA HIS A 119 18.08 5.54 11.14
C HIS A 119 16.63 5.94 11.41
N PRO A 120 16.38 6.75 12.44
CA PRO A 120 15.04 7.30 12.68
C PRO A 120 14.64 8.25 11.54
N ILE A 121 13.38 8.18 11.12
CA ILE A 121 12.83 9.14 10.16
C ILE A 121 12.48 10.41 10.95
N VAL A 122 13.14 11.51 10.65
CA VAL A 122 12.96 12.80 11.35
C VAL A 122 12.27 13.87 10.49
N ILE A 123 12.04 13.57 9.22
CA ILE A 123 11.28 14.43 8.29
C ILE A 123 9.81 14.01 8.27
N SER A 124 8.96 14.80 7.61
CA SER A 124 7.57 14.41 7.36
C SER A 124 7.49 13.03 6.69
N GLN A 125 6.66 12.15 7.22
CA GLN A 125 6.48 10.79 6.69
C GLN A 125 5.39 10.72 5.61
N GLN A 126 4.95 11.85 5.08
CA GLN A 126 4.02 11.91 3.95
C GLN A 126 4.70 11.41 2.67
N PRO A 127 4.14 10.39 1.99
CA PRO A 127 4.69 9.88 0.74
C PRO A 127 4.78 10.94 -0.35
N LEU A 128 5.74 10.78 -1.26
CA LEU A 128 6.04 11.77 -2.29
C LEU A 128 5.76 11.20 -3.68
N ILE A 129 5.18 12.03 -4.54
CA ILE A 129 5.11 11.80 -5.98
C ILE A 129 5.35 13.12 -6.71
N PHE A 130 6.00 13.06 -7.87
CA PHE A 130 6.35 14.24 -8.66
C PHE A 130 5.85 14.04 -10.09
N LEU A 131 4.73 14.65 -10.42
CA LEU A 131 4.12 14.53 -11.74
C LEU A 131 4.82 15.42 -12.76
N ARG A 132 4.76 14.98 -14.02
CA ARG A 132 5.20 15.77 -15.18
C ARG A 132 4.07 16.68 -15.66
N PRO A 133 4.38 17.78 -16.36
CA PRO A 133 3.35 18.63 -16.95
C PRO A 133 2.37 17.88 -17.86
N GLU A 134 2.84 16.88 -18.61
CA GLU A 134 1.99 16.08 -19.49
C GLU A 134 0.95 15.28 -18.72
N GLU A 135 1.31 14.73 -17.55
CA GLU A 135 0.41 13.97 -16.68
C GLU A 135 -0.70 14.89 -16.13
N ILE A 136 -0.37 16.13 -15.78
CA ILE A 136 -1.34 17.14 -15.34
C ILE A 136 -2.30 17.51 -16.48
N ASN A 137 -1.74 17.76 -17.68
CA ASN A 137 -2.52 18.10 -18.87
C ASN A 137 -3.48 16.96 -19.25
N ASN A 138 -3.06 15.70 -19.14
CA ASN A 138 -3.90 14.55 -19.40
C ASN A 138 -5.11 14.50 -18.47
N VAL A 139 -4.93 14.77 -17.18
CA VAL A 139 -6.03 14.85 -16.21
C VAL A 139 -6.97 16.03 -16.51
N THR A 140 -6.42 17.17 -16.92
CA THR A 140 -7.24 18.31 -17.36
C THR A 140 -8.07 17.97 -18.58
N ALA A 141 -7.47 17.31 -19.58
CA ALA A 141 -8.19 16.84 -20.76
C ALA A 141 -9.28 15.82 -20.40
N PHE A 142 -9.00 14.88 -19.50
CA PHE A 142 -9.98 13.94 -18.97
C PHE A 142 -11.15 14.65 -18.29
N SER A 143 -10.86 15.61 -17.40
CA SER A 143 -11.87 16.41 -16.71
C SER A 143 -12.80 17.14 -17.68
N ASN A 144 -12.23 17.74 -18.73
CA ASN A 144 -12.98 18.43 -19.77
C ASN A 144 -13.81 17.46 -20.64
N LYS A 145 -13.23 16.32 -21.05
CA LYS A 145 -13.89 15.29 -21.86
C LYS A 145 -15.18 14.80 -21.20
N PHE A 146 -15.15 14.57 -19.89
CA PHE A 146 -16.31 14.10 -19.13
C PHE A 146 -17.11 15.23 -18.49
N ASN A 147 -16.70 16.48 -18.70
CA ASN A 147 -17.33 17.67 -18.11
C ASN A 147 -17.56 17.47 -16.60
N LEU A 148 -16.47 17.18 -15.88
CA LEU A 148 -16.55 16.88 -14.45
C LEU A 148 -17.17 18.03 -13.65
N ALA A 149 -16.96 19.26 -14.07
CA ALA A 149 -17.47 20.46 -13.40
C ALA A 149 -19.01 20.54 -13.33
N LYS A 150 -19.75 19.75 -14.13
CA LYS A 150 -21.21 19.71 -14.07
C LYS A 150 -21.76 18.99 -12.84
N PHE A 151 -20.92 18.16 -12.18
CA PHE A 151 -21.32 17.38 -11.02
C PHE A 151 -21.00 18.15 -9.74
N LYS A 152 -21.89 18.13 -8.75
CA LYS A 152 -21.65 18.74 -7.44
C LYS A 152 -20.74 17.89 -6.57
N LYS A 153 -20.73 16.58 -6.79
CA LYS A 153 -19.91 15.62 -6.05
C LYS A 153 -19.27 14.62 -7.00
N ILE A 154 -17.98 14.42 -6.86
CA ILE A 154 -17.21 13.47 -7.66
C ILE A 154 -16.49 12.53 -6.71
N VAL A 155 -16.71 11.23 -6.92
CA VAL A 155 -16.13 10.16 -6.10
C VAL A 155 -15.12 9.39 -6.94
N LEU A 156 -13.86 9.39 -6.51
CA LEU A 156 -12.84 8.52 -7.07
C LEU A 156 -12.92 7.15 -6.40
N VAL A 157 -13.02 6.10 -7.19
CA VAL A 157 -13.17 4.73 -6.70
C VAL A 157 -12.02 3.88 -7.19
N GLU A 158 -11.24 3.30 -6.27
CA GLU A 158 -10.26 2.27 -6.60
C GLU A 158 -10.99 0.97 -6.91
N CYS A 159 -10.93 0.55 -8.17
CA CYS A 159 -11.73 -0.54 -8.71
C CYS A 159 -10.84 -1.65 -9.27
N GLY A 160 -11.03 -2.89 -8.82
CA GLY A 160 -10.24 -4.04 -9.27
C GLY A 160 -8.80 -4.06 -8.74
N PRO A 161 -8.58 -3.97 -7.42
CA PRO A 161 -7.24 -4.02 -6.84
C PRO A 161 -6.54 -5.34 -7.21
N THR A 162 -5.26 -5.24 -7.56
CA THR A 162 -4.41 -6.41 -7.81
C THR A 162 -3.88 -7.04 -6.52
N SER A 163 -3.96 -6.32 -5.40
CA SER A 163 -3.68 -6.84 -4.08
C SER A 163 -4.93 -7.49 -3.49
N PHE A 164 -4.75 -8.59 -2.75
CA PHE A 164 -5.86 -9.33 -2.11
C PHE A 164 -6.49 -8.59 -0.90
N THR A 165 -6.36 -7.27 -0.85
CA THR A 165 -6.71 -6.46 0.33
C THR A 165 -8.22 -6.23 0.48
N SER A 166 -9.02 -6.36 -0.58
CA SER A 166 -10.48 -6.32 -0.48
C SER A 166 -11.17 -7.00 -1.67
N ASN A 167 -12.51 -7.15 -1.56
CA ASN A 167 -13.38 -7.72 -2.58
C ASN A 167 -14.10 -6.64 -3.39
N LEU A 168 -13.55 -5.44 -3.56
CA LEU A 168 -14.10 -4.40 -4.43
C LEU A 168 -13.95 -4.80 -5.91
N HIS A 169 -14.86 -5.63 -6.37
CA HIS A 169 -14.93 -6.02 -7.78
C HIS A 169 -15.88 -5.09 -8.55
N PRO A 170 -15.51 -4.66 -9.78
CA PRO A 170 -16.30 -3.75 -10.60
C PRO A 170 -17.75 -4.16 -10.70
N ASP A 171 -18.05 -5.41 -11.01
CA ASP A 171 -19.41 -5.90 -11.25
C ASP A 171 -20.34 -5.73 -10.04
N LYS A 172 -19.82 -5.96 -8.84
CA LYS A 172 -20.59 -5.79 -7.60
C LYS A 172 -20.77 -4.32 -7.24
N LEU A 173 -19.70 -3.54 -7.44
CA LEU A 173 -19.69 -2.13 -7.10
C LEU A 173 -20.63 -1.33 -8.01
N ILE A 174 -20.63 -1.57 -9.33
CA ILE A 174 -21.46 -0.88 -10.31
C ILE A 174 -22.94 -0.93 -9.90
N GLY A 175 -23.44 -2.11 -9.51
CA GLY A 175 -24.85 -2.22 -9.07
C GLY A 175 -25.22 -1.31 -7.88
N ILE A 176 -24.29 -1.11 -6.94
CA ILE A 176 -24.49 -0.18 -5.81
C ILE A 176 -24.43 1.27 -6.29
N LEU A 177 -23.48 1.60 -7.17
CA LEU A 177 -23.37 2.95 -7.73
C LEU A 177 -24.62 3.34 -8.52
N GLU A 178 -25.18 2.42 -9.29
CA GLU A 178 -26.45 2.63 -10.01
C GLU A 178 -27.61 2.97 -9.07
N LEU A 179 -27.70 2.31 -7.91
CA LEU A 179 -28.71 2.63 -6.91
C LEU A 179 -28.53 4.04 -6.34
N ILE A 180 -27.30 4.49 -6.13
CA ILE A 180 -27.02 5.85 -5.64
C ILE A 180 -27.38 6.90 -6.68
N ILE A 181 -26.94 6.73 -7.93
CA ILE A 181 -27.17 7.72 -8.99
C ILE A 181 -28.63 7.79 -9.42
N LYS A 182 -29.41 6.72 -9.21
CA LYS A 182 -30.86 6.75 -9.47
C LYS A 182 -31.56 7.87 -8.70
N ASN A 183 -31.13 8.10 -7.47
CA ASN A 183 -31.71 9.09 -6.56
C ASN A 183 -30.91 10.40 -6.52
N ASN A 184 -29.70 10.45 -7.13
CA ASN A 184 -28.82 11.60 -7.07
C ASN A 184 -28.21 11.90 -8.45
N LYS A 185 -28.70 12.95 -9.12
CA LYS A 185 -28.25 13.33 -10.47
C LYS A 185 -26.98 14.18 -10.46
N ASP A 186 -26.56 14.69 -9.32
CA ASP A 186 -25.44 15.62 -9.17
C ASP A 186 -24.14 14.93 -8.73
N ILE A 187 -24.15 13.59 -8.57
CA ILE A 187 -22.97 12.80 -8.22
C ILE A 187 -22.40 12.05 -9.42
N ALA A 188 -21.09 11.94 -9.51
CA ALA A 188 -20.40 11.07 -10.47
C ALA A 188 -19.37 10.19 -9.77
N PHE A 189 -19.11 9.03 -10.35
CA PHE A 189 -18.10 8.07 -9.89
C PHE A 189 -17.08 7.84 -10.98
N ILE A 190 -15.80 8.06 -10.67
CA ILE A 190 -14.69 7.75 -11.57
C ILE A 190 -14.07 6.43 -11.10
N LEU A 191 -14.15 5.40 -11.91
CA LEU A 191 -13.66 4.06 -11.61
C LEU A 191 -12.19 3.94 -12.03
N SER A 192 -11.26 4.10 -11.11
CA SER A 192 -9.82 3.90 -11.35
C SER A 192 -9.53 2.40 -11.44
N SER A 193 -9.20 1.93 -12.62
CA SER A 193 -8.92 0.53 -12.94
C SER A 193 -7.79 0.43 -13.99
N ASN A 194 -7.07 -0.68 -14.00
CA ASN A 194 -6.13 -1.02 -15.08
C ASN A 194 -6.81 -1.70 -16.29
N LYS A 195 -8.13 -1.89 -16.21
CA LYS A 195 -8.95 -2.47 -17.28
C LYS A 195 -10.10 -1.53 -17.60
N LYS A 196 -10.39 -1.41 -18.90
CA LYS A 196 -11.53 -0.61 -19.35
C LYS A 196 -12.83 -1.10 -18.75
N ILE A 197 -13.61 -0.17 -18.21
CA ILE A 197 -14.93 -0.41 -17.62
C ILE A 197 -15.94 0.37 -18.46
N SER A 198 -16.68 -0.34 -19.32
CA SER A 198 -17.71 0.30 -20.16
C SER A 198 -19.03 0.32 -19.41
N HIS A 199 -19.63 1.52 -19.27
CA HIS A 199 -20.95 1.69 -18.68
C HIS A 199 -21.75 2.74 -19.45
N LEU A 200 -23.08 2.55 -19.54
CA LEU A 200 -23.95 3.46 -20.32
C LEU A 200 -24.32 4.73 -19.57
N ASN A 201 -24.33 4.71 -18.25
CA ASN A 201 -24.68 5.88 -17.46
C ASN A 201 -23.51 6.86 -17.39
N PRO A 202 -23.69 8.12 -17.83
CA PRO A 202 -22.61 9.12 -17.87
C PRO A 202 -22.11 9.58 -16.48
N GLN A 203 -22.74 9.16 -15.39
CA GLN A 203 -22.31 9.39 -14.02
C GLN A 203 -21.32 8.30 -13.53
N ILE A 204 -21.15 7.20 -14.27
CA ILE A 204 -20.15 6.17 -14.02
C ILE A 204 -19.08 6.29 -15.11
N ILE A 205 -17.96 6.87 -14.76
CA ILE A 205 -16.91 7.27 -15.68
C ILE A 205 -15.76 6.26 -15.60
N ASP A 206 -15.34 5.76 -16.76
CA ASP A 206 -14.16 4.90 -16.87
C ASP A 206 -12.89 5.72 -16.68
N GLY A 207 -12.15 5.44 -15.62
CA GLY A 207 -10.85 6.07 -15.30
C GLY A 207 -9.65 5.30 -15.84
N SER A 208 -9.84 4.22 -16.60
CA SER A 208 -8.74 3.36 -17.05
C SER A 208 -7.81 3.99 -18.08
N GLU A 209 -8.20 5.11 -18.70
CA GLU A 209 -7.33 5.88 -19.58
C GLU A 209 -6.28 6.71 -18.86
N LEU A 210 -6.46 6.91 -17.53
CA LEU A 210 -5.48 7.59 -16.70
C LEU A 210 -4.50 6.58 -16.09
N SER A 211 -3.22 6.94 -16.12
CA SER A 211 -2.16 6.17 -15.49
C SER A 211 -2.31 6.12 -13.97
N PHE A 212 -1.56 5.20 -13.33
CA PHE A 212 -1.46 5.16 -11.86
C PHE A 212 -1.13 6.54 -11.28
N ARG A 213 -0.13 7.24 -11.84
CA ARG A 213 0.38 8.51 -11.33
C ARG A 213 -0.63 9.64 -11.46
N GLU A 214 -1.35 9.69 -12.59
CA GLU A 214 -2.36 10.70 -12.90
C GLU A 214 -3.54 10.67 -11.91
N ASN A 215 -3.79 9.55 -11.25
CA ASN A 215 -4.80 9.49 -10.19
C ASN A 215 -4.46 10.40 -8.99
N ALA A 216 -3.19 10.76 -8.76
CA ALA A 216 -2.84 11.75 -7.74
C ALA A 216 -3.39 13.15 -8.11
N GLU A 217 -3.22 13.57 -9.36
CA GLU A 217 -3.79 14.83 -9.86
C GLU A 217 -5.31 14.78 -9.91
N LEU A 218 -5.88 13.63 -10.33
CA LEU A 218 -7.33 13.44 -10.40
C LEU A 218 -8.02 13.68 -9.06
N THR A 219 -7.37 13.43 -7.92
CA THR A 219 -7.93 13.73 -6.59
C THR A 219 -8.33 15.19 -6.43
N LYS A 220 -7.69 16.13 -7.16
CA LYS A 220 -8.02 17.56 -7.12
C LYS A 220 -9.38 17.88 -7.70
N HIS A 221 -9.89 17.02 -8.57
CA HIS A 221 -11.22 17.11 -9.16
C HIS A 221 -12.27 16.29 -8.39
N CYS A 222 -11.88 15.64 -7.28
CA CYS A 222 -12.74 14.77 -6.52
C CYS A 222 -13.07 15.33 -5.14
N ASP A 223 -14.20 14.89 -4.59
CA ASP A 223 -14.68 15.25 -3.26
C ASP A 223 -14.50 14.12 -2.26
N PHE A 224 -14.51 12.87 -2.71
CA PHE A 224 -14.36 11.67 -1.89
C PHE A 224 -13.53 10.62 -2.61
N PHE A 225 -12.99 9.71 -1.81
CA PHE A 225 -12.26 8.53 -2.28
C PHE A 225 -12.82 7.26 -1.65
N ILE A 226 -13.03 6.23 -2.46
CA ILE A 226 -13.35 4.88 -2.01
C ILE A 226 -12.19 3.97 -2.41
N GLY A 227 -11.56 3.32 -1.45
CA GLY A 227 -10.40 2.48 -1.69
C GLY A 227 -10.37 1.22 -0.84
N CYS A 228 -9.30 0.45 -1.03
CA CYS A 228 -9.14 -0.85 -0.41
C CYS A 228 -7.72 -1.14 0.08
N SER A 229 -7.01 -0.11 0.49
CA SER A 229 -5.61 -0.22 0.96
C SER A 229 -4.64 -0.77 -0.10
N SER A 230 -4.88 -0.52 -1.40
CA SER A 230 -3.98 -0.87 -2.49
C SER A 230 -3.25 0.37 -3.05
N GLY A 231 -2.60 0.24 -4.19
CA GLY A 231 -1.69 1.28 -4.70
C GLY A 231 -2.32 2.67 -4.84
N ILE A 232 -3.54 2.76 -5.40
CA ILE A 232 -4.26 4.03 -5.60
C ILE A 232 -4.66 4.65 -4.26
N THR A 233 -5.08 3.84 -3.28
CA THR A 233 -5.35 4.33 -1.92
C THR A 233 -4.14 5.07 -1.36
N TRP A 234 -2.94 4.47 -1.46
CA TRP A 234 -1.72 5.08 -0.93
C TRP A 234 -1.24 6.26 -1.76
N LEU A 235 -1.49 6.25 -3.07
CA LEU A 235 -1.24 7.38 -3.94
C LEU A 235 -2.06 8.62 -3.52
N SER A 236 -3.31 8.42 -3.08
CA SER A 236 -4.19 9.49 -2.60
C SER A 236 -3.74 10.12 -1.28
N THR A 237 -2.66 9.62 -0.66
CA THR A 237 -2.06 10.17 0.58
C THR A 237 -0.79 10.96 0.33
N THR A 238 -0.32 11.01 -0.91
CA THR A 238 0.92 11.72 -1.27
C THR A 238 0.76 13.24 -1.11
N GLN A 239 1.88 13.94 -0.99
CA GLN A 239 1.88 15.41 -0.89
C GLN A 239 1.26 16.11 -2.12
N TRP A 240 1.21 15.41 -3.27
CA TRP A 240 0.61 15.95 -4.49
C TRP A 240 -0.91 15.88 -4.48
N ALA A 241 -1.46 14.81 -3.92
CA ALA A 241 -2.88 14.54 -3.90
C ALA A 241 -3.64 15.53 -3.00
N LYS A 242 -4.85 15.90 -3.41
CA LYS A 242 -5.77 16.64 -2.55
C LYS A 242 -6.19 15.74 -1.38
N ASN A 243 -6.09 16.26 -0.17
CA ASN A 243 -6.57 15.53 1.01
C ASN A 243 -8.11 15.57 1.06
N ILE A 244 -8.72 14.51 0.56
CA ILE A 244 -10.19 14.35 0.53
C ILE A 244 -10.62 13.25 1.51
N PRO A 245 -11.88 13.29 2.02
CA PRO A 245 -12.43 12.21 2.84
C PRO A 245 -12.35 10.84 2.15
N LYS A 246 -12.06 9.80 2.93
CA LYS A 246 -11.80 8.45 2.41
C LYS A 246 -12.66 7.40 3.10
N ILE A 247 -13.20 6.49 2.29
CA ILE A 247 -13.84 5.25 2.75
C ILE A 247 -12.89 4.12 2.35
N ILE A 248 -12.33 3.42 3.33
CA ILE A 248 -11.35 2.35 3.09
C ILE A 248 -11.96 1.01 3.50
N LEU A 249 -12.14 0.14 2.51
CA LEU A 249 -12.62 -1.22 2.71
C LEU A 249 -11.44 -2.18 2.85
N THR A 250 -11.33 -2.85 3.99
CA THR A 250 -10.23 -3.77 4.30
C THR A 250 -10.74 -5.20 4.50
N ASN A 251 -9.99 -6.18 4.01
CA ASN A 251 -10.32 -7.60 4.18
C ASN A 251 -9.86 -8.10 5.56
N PRO A 252 -10.77 -8.43 6.49
CA PRO A 252 -10.39 -8.88 7.83
C PRO A 252 -9.70 -10.26 7.86
N LYS A 253 -9.72 -11.00 6.75
CA LYS A 253 -9.08 -12.31 6.64
C LYS A 253 -7.63 -12.23 6.17
N ASP A 254 -7.21 -11.08 5.65
CA ASP A 254 -5.83 -10.88 5.25
C ASP A 254 -4.94 -10.69 6.49
N TYR A 255 -3.93 -11.53 6.64
CA TYR A 255 -2.99 -11.48 7.76
C TYR A 255 -1.85 -10.48 7.58
N TYR A 256 -1.69 -9.94 6.37
CA TYR A 256 -0.80 -8.82 6.07
C TYR A 256 -1.54 -7.48 6.10
N THR A 257 -2.79 -7.48 6.49
CA THR A 257 -3.59 -6.28 6.43
C THR A 257 -3.02 -5.21 7.32
N SER A 258 -2.69 -4.11 6.73
CA SER A 258 -2.49 -2.87 7.43
C SER A 258 -3.81 -2.11 7.48
N SER A 259 -4.25 -1.76 8.67
CA SER A 259 -5.22 -0.68 8.83
C SER A 259 -4.60 0.59 8.26
N PHE A 260 -5.33 1.29 7.41
CA PHE A 260 -4.93 2.58 6.88
C PHE A 260 -4.69 3.58 8.01
N ILE A 261 -5.61 3.62 8.98
CA ILE A 261 -5.52 4.48 10.16
C ILE A 261 -4.30 4.11 11.02
N HIS A 262 -3.99 2.82 11.17
CA HIS A 262 -2.79 2.40 11.88
C HIS A 262 -1.51 2.95 11.24
N ASP A 263 -1.35 2.76 9.92
CA ASP A 263 -0.17 3.24 9.21
C ASP A 263 -0.05 4.78 9.27
N HIS A 264 -1.18 5.51 9.23
CA HIS A 264 -1.21 6.96 9.39
C HIS A 264 -0.85 7.42 10.81
N LYS A 265 -1.36 6.74 11.85
CA LYS A 265 -0.98 7.01 13.26
C LYS A 265 0.51 6.81 13.49
N GLU A 266 1.06 5.69 13.02
CA GLU A 266 2.50 5.39 13.14
C GLU A 266 3.38 6.42 12.39
N ALA A 267 2.87 6.97 11.30
CA ALA A 267 3.53 7.99 10.49
C ALA A 267 3.21 9.44 10.92
N SER A 268 2.44 9.63 11.98
CA SER A 268 1.96 10.95 12.43
C SER A 268 1.25 11.74 11.31
N LEU A 269 0.50 11.04 10.45
CA LEU A 269 -0.29 11.64 9.37
C LEU A 269 -1.77 11.77 9.77
N PRO A 270 -2.50 12.76 9.21
CA PRO A 270 -3.93 12.95 9.50
C PRO A 270 -4.78 11.75 9.08
N PHE A 271 -5.76 11.37 9.89
CA PHE A 271 -6.71 10.28 9.60
C PHE A 271 -8.16 10.60 10.04
N ASP A 272 -8.43 11.80 10.52
CA ASP A 272 -9.77 12.17 11.01
C ASP A 272 -10.83 12.12 9.92
N HIS A 273 -10.42 12.34 8.67
CA HIS A 273 -11.23 12.29 7.46
C HIS A 273 -11.35 10.87 6.85
N VAL A 274 -11.10 9.81 7.64
CA VAL A 274 -11.11 8.43 7.16
C VAL A 274 -12.18 7.62 7.89
N ILE A 275 -13.00 6.91 7.10
CA ILE A 275 -13.90 5.85 7.55
C ILE A 275 -13.31 4.53 7.09
N GLU A 276 -12.87 3.70 8.02
CA GLU A 276 -12.33 2.37 7.73
C GLU A 276 -13.41 1.32 8.02
N ILE A 277 -13.69 0.44 7.06
CA ILE A 277 -14.73 -0.60 7.15
C ILE A 277 -14.08 -1.95 6.93
N GLN A 278 -14.41 -2.94 7.76
CA GLN A 278 -14.05 -4.32 7.49
C GLN A 278 -14.98 -4.92 6.43
N ASP A 279 -14.41 -5.59 5.42
CA ASP A 279 -15.17 -6.26 4.37
C ASP A 279 -15.98 -7.44 4.95
N HIS A 280 -17.27 -7.38 4.79
CA HIS A 280 -18.25 -8.40 5.21
C HIS A 280 -19.41 -8.49 4.22
N LYS A 281 -20.40 -9.34 4.49
CA LYS A 281 -21.51 -9.61 3.56
C LYS A 281 -22.26 -8.34 3.12
N ASN A 282 -22.38 -7.35 3.99
CA ASN A 282 -23.19 -6.14 3.74
C ASN A 282 -22.31 -4.89 3.43
N SER A 283 -21.00 -5.04 3.24
CA SER A 283 -20.06 -3.90 3.07
C SER A 283 -20.45 -2.95 1.95
N LEU A 284 -21.01 -3.47 0.84
CA LEU A 284 -21.46 -2.63 -0.27
C LEU A 284 -22.68 -1.80 0.10
N GLN A 285 -23.60 -2.36 0.91
CA GLN A 285 -24.75 -1.60 1.42
C GLN A 285 -24.28 -0.52 2.40
N ASP A 286 -23.30 -0.81 3.24
CA ASP A 286 -22.72 0.18 4.13
C ASP A 286 -22.03 1.31 3.35
N ILE A 287 -21.28 0.99 2.29
CA ILE A 287 -20.71 2.00 1.39
C ILE A 287 -21.80 2.89 0.80
N LYS A 288 -22.91 2.31 0.34
CA LYS A 288 -24.05 3.09 -0.17
C LYS A 288 -24.58 4.07 0.90
N ASN A 289 -24.87 3.57 2.09
CA ASN A 289 -25.40 4.38 3.17
C ASN A 289 -24.43 5.49 3.61
N ILE A 290 -23.12 5.19 3.65
CA ILE A 290 -22.08 6.17 3.92
C ILE A 290 -22.07 7.27 2.87
N ILE A 291 -22.12 6.91 1.58
CA ILE A 291 -22.13 7.89 0.48
C ILE A 291 -23.37 8.79 0.58
N GLU A 292 -24.53 8.22 0.88
CA GLU A 292 -25.77 8.99 1.07
C GLU A 292 -25.62 10.03 2.19
N LEU A 293 -25.10 9.62 3.37
CA LEU A 293 -24.84 10.54 4.48
C LEU A 293 -23.80 11.63 4.12
N ILE A 294 -22.72 11.25 3.44
CA ILE A 294 -21.68 12.20 3.06
C ILE A 294 -22.19 13.18 1.98
N THR A 295 -23.07 12.77 1.09
CA THR A 295 -23.68 13.68 0.11
C THR A 295 -24.60 14.71 0.78
N GLU A 296 -25.16 14.37 1.94
CA GLU A 296 -25.91 15.28 2.82
C GLU A 296 -24.98 16.13 3.71
N ASN A 297 -23.65 16.07 3.52
CA ASN A 297 -22.60 16.73 4.31
C ASN A 297 -22.52 16.26 5.78
N ASP A 298 -22.94 15.03 6.08
CA ASP A 298 -22.94 14.46 7.43
C ASP A 298 -21.86 13.37 7.59
N PHE A 299 -20.59 13.75 7.36
CA PHE A 299 -19.45 12.84 7.45
C PHE A 299 -19.28 12.26 8.87
N GLU A 300 -19.47 13.07 9.91
CA GLU A 300 -19.29 12.62 11.30
C GLU A 300 -20.33 11.56 11.68
N LYS A 301 -21.57 11.71 11.24
CA LYS A 301 -22.59 10.69 11.43
C LYS A 301 -22.27 9.40 10.69
N ALA A 302 -21.81 9.51 9.43
CA ALA A 302 -21.35 8.34 8.68
C ALA A 302 -20.21 7.63 9.39
N LYS A 303 -19.22 8.38 9.89
CA LYS A 303 -18.08 7.84 10.64
C LYS A 303 -18.52 7.17 11.93
N SER A 304 -19.36 7.81 12.72
CA SER A 304 -19.89 7.25 13.98
C SER A 304 -20.67 5.96 13.77
N ALA A 305 -21.45 5.87 12.67
CA ALA A 305 -22.31 4.71 12.40
C ALA A 305 -21.56 3.52 11.79
N TYR A 306 -20.53 3.77 10.95
CA TYR A 306 -19.96 2.73 10.09
C TYR A 306 -18.47 2.48 10.30
N HIS A 307 -17.72 3.40 10.94
CA HIS A 307 -16.31 3.16 11.16
C HIS A 307 -16.09 1.94 12.07
N THR A 308 -15.26 1.01 11.59
CA THR A 308 -14.88 -0.18 12.35
C THR A 308 -13.44 -0.06 12.80
N GLU A 309 -13.21 -0.10 14.11
CA GLU A 309 -11.85 -0.16 14.62
C GLU A 309 -11.16 -1.45 14.18
N PHE A 310 -10.06 -1.31 13.47
CA PHE A 310 -9.33 -2.43 12.90
C PHE A 310 -8.35 -3.02 13.93
N LYS A 311 -8.63 -4.25 14.38
CA LYS A 311 -7.69 -4.98 15.26
C LYS A 311 -6.67 -5.73 14.41
N LEU A 312 -5.43 -5.31 14.48
CA LEU A 312 -4.31 -5.97 13.78
C LEU A 312 -4.22 -7.45 14.16
N GLN A 313 -4.26 -8.34 13.15
CA GLN A 313 -4.26 -9.80 13.39
C GLN A 313 -2.84 -10.39 13.31
N ASN A 314 -1.90 -9.84 14.05
CA ASN A 314 -0.49 -10.21 14.02
C ASN A 314 -0.21 -11.67 14.37
N PHE A 315 -1.13 -12.33 15.07
CA PHE A 315 -0.98 -13.73 15.47
C PHE A 315 -1.01 -14.72 14.29
N LYS A 316 -1.78 -14.44 13.21
CA LYS A 316 -1.76 -15.26 12.00
C LYS A 316 -0.43 -15.14 11.26
N PHE A 317 0.14 -13.95 11.29
CA PHE A 317 1.46 -13.69 10.72
C PHE A 317 2.53 -14.56 11.38
N VAL A 318 2.52 -14.71 12.72
CA VAL A 318 3.44 -15.61 13.43
C VAL A 318 3.38 -17.04 12.87
N TYR A 319 2.18 -17.57 12.60
CA TYR A 319 2.03 -18.90 12.03
C TYR A 319 2.67 -19.03 10.64
N HIS A 320 2.41 -18.08 9.75
CA HIS A 320 2.98 -18.11 8.40
C HIS A 320 4.50 -17.94 8.42
N GLN A 321 5.03 -17.10 9.31
CA GLN A 321 6.46 -16.96 9.50
C GLN A 321 7.08 -18.25 10.07
N CYS A 322 6.43 -18.87 11.04
CA CYS A 322 6.83 -20.15 11.60
C CYS A 322 7.01 -21.21 10.50
N LYS A 323 5.99 -21.38 9.65
CA LYS A 323 6.06 -22.30 8.51
C LYS A 323 7.24 -21.96 7.56
N GLY A 324 7.42 -20.67 7.23
CA GLY A 324 8.47 -20.21 6.31
C GLY A 324 9.89 -20.46 6.86
N PHE A 325 10.13 -20.19 8.14
CA PHE A 325 11.43 -20.39 8.78
C PHE A 325 11.73 -21.88 9.00
N ILE A 326 10.77 -22.66 9.48
CA ILE A 326 10.95 -24.10 9.72
C ILE A 326 11.26 -24.85 8.42
N LYS A 327 10.61 -24.53 7.30
CA LYS A 327 10.96 -25.08 5.98
C LYS A 327 12.41 -24.87 5.58
N LYS A 328 13.08 -23.85 6.15
CA LYS A 328 14.49 -23.54 5.93
C LYS A 328 15.43 -24.11 7.01
N GLY A 329 14.89 -24.83 7.98
CA GLY A 329 15.65 -25.36 9.13
C GLY A 329 15.91 -24.32 10.23
N ASP A 330 15.28 -23.14 10.17
CA ASP A 330 15.39 -22.13 11.21
C ASP A 330 14.24 -22.26 12.21
N PHE A 331 14.55 -22.85 13.36
CA PHE A 331 13.61 -23.06 14.47
C PHE A 331 13.60 -21.92 15.50
N ILE A 332 14.53 -20.95 15.38
CA ILE A 332 14.70 -19.86 16.34
C ILE A 332 13.89 -18.62 15.90
N SER A 333 13.91 -18.28 14.63
CA SER A 333 13.24 -17.09 14.11
C SER A 333 11.73 -17.02 14.34
N PRO A 334 10.96 -18.13 14.36
CA PRO A 334 9.57 -18.12 14.78
C PRO A 334 9.36 -17.57 16.19
N VAL A 335 10.23 -17.93 17.15
CA VAL A 335 10.18 -17.42 18.53
C VAL A 335 10.51 -15.92 18.57
N LYS A 336 11.48 -15.47 17.76
CA LYS A 336 11.78 -14.04 17.63
C LYS A 336 10.58 -13.27 17.07
N SER A 337 9.91 -13.77 16.02
CA SER A 337 8.69 -13.18 15.46
C SER A 337 7.58 -13.09 16.53
N PHE A 338 7.36 -14.15 17.29
CA PHE A 338 6.40 -14.15 18.40
C PHE A 338 6.72 -13.10 19.46
N ARG A 339 7.99 -12.98 19.87
CA ARG A 339 8.43 -11.95 20.84
C ARG A 339 8.17 -10.54 20.32
N VAL A 340 8.42 -10.26 19.04
CA VAL A 340 8.13 -8.95 18.44
C VAL A 340 6.64 -8.63 18.50
N VAL A 341 5.78 -9.59 18.15
CA VAL A 341 4.33 -9.43 18.23
C VAL A 341 3.88 -9.16 19.67
N CYS A 342 4.38 -9.93 20.64
CA CYS A 342 4.02 -9.76 22.05
C CYS A 342 4.52 -8.44 22.63
N LYS A 343 5.73 -7.99 22.27
CA LYS A 343 6.28 -6.72 22.75
C LYS A 343 5.43 -5.51 22.38
N ARG A 344 4.74 -5.57 21.24
CA ARG A 344 3.94 -4.45 20.69
C ARG A 344 2.48 -4.51 21.04
N ASN A 345 1.90 -5.72 21.13
CA ASN A 345 0.46 -5.94 21.26
C ASN A 345 0.09 -6.61 22.57
N TYR A 346 0.97 -6.59 23.57
CA TYR A 346 0.87 -7.40 24.78
C TYR A 346 0.89 -8.91 24.48
N PHE A 347 1.03 -9.73 25.53
CA PHE A 347 1.03 -11.17 25.41
C PHE A 347 -0.30 -11.67 24.83
N SER A 348 -0.23 -12.45 23.76
CA SER A 348 -1.40 -13.00 23.09
C SER A 348 -1.40 -14.52 23.11
N TRP A 349 -2.34 -15.13 23.85
CA TRP A 349 -2.59 -16.58 23.83
C TRP A 349 -2.87 -17.11 22.43
N ARG A 350 -3.51 -16.30 21.56
CA ARG A 350 -3.74 -16.67 20.16
C ARG A 350 -2.44 -16.72 19.38
N ALA A 351 -1.54 -15.76 19.55
CA ALA A 351 -0.23 -15.79 18.92
C ALA A 351 0.61 -16.99 19.37
N LEU A 352 0.59 -17.31 20.68
CA LEU A 352 1.23 -18.51 21.22
C LEU A 352 0.63 -19.79 20.60
N GLY A 353 -0.70 -19.90 20.55
CA GLY A 353 -1.37 -21.02 19.91
C GLY A 353 -0.98 -21.21 18.44
N TYR A 354 -0.82 -20.12 17.68
CA TYR A 354 -0.35 -20.17 16.30
C TYR A 354 1.13 -20.55 16.19
N LEU A 355 1.98 -20.10 17.11
CA LEU A 355 3.37 -20.52 17.20
C LEU A 355 3.47 -22.03 17.46
N LEU A 356 2.78 -22.54 18.50
CA LEU A 356 2.75 -23.96 18.85
C LEU A 356 2.20 -24.80 17.67
N LYS A 357 1.11 -24.37 17.04
CA LYS A 357 0.56 -25.02 15.85
C LYS A 357 1.59 -25.10 14.70
N GLY A 358 2.40 -24.05 14.52
CA GLY A 358 3.49 -24.05 13.54
C GLY A 358 4.53 -25.12 13.83
N TYR A 359 4.97 -25.22 15.08
CA TYR A 359 5.93 -26.27 15.50
C TYR A 359 5.36 -27.68 15.43
N LEU A 360 4.12 -27.89 15.87
CA LEU A 360 3.47 -29.22 15.81
C LEU A 360 3.30 -29.73 14.37
N LYS A 361 3.15 -28.80 13.40
CA LYS A 361 3.08 -29.14 11.98
C LYS A 361 4.45 -29.16 11.27
N SER A 362 5.54 -28.90 12.00
CA SER A 362 6.88 -28.85 11.42
C SER A 362 7.33 -30.13 10.69
N PRO A 363 7.03 -31.35 11.17
CA PRO A 363 7.37 -32.58 10.41
C PRO A 363 6.78 -32.56 9.01
N LEU A 364 5.49 -32.16 8.86
CA LEU A 364 4.81 -32.10 7.57
C LEU A 364 5.47 -31.09 6.61
N TYR A 365 6.07 -30.00 7.14
CA TYR A 365 6.73 -29.00 6.33
C TYR A 365 8.11 -29.44 5.85
N ILE A 366 8.80 -30.29 6.63
CA ILE A 366 10.11 -30.83 6.28
C ILE A 366 9.95 -31.90 5.19
N PHE A 367 8.97 -32.78 5.30
CA PHE A 367 8.69 -33.81 4.30
C PHE A 367 8.21 -33.22 2.95
N GLN A 368 7.51 -32.08 2.92
CA GLN A 368 7.14 -31.40 1.68
C GLN A 368 8.32 -30.76 0.91
N LYS A 369 9.52 -30.75 1.49
CA LYS A 369 10.72 -30.23 0.83
C LYS A 369 11.40 -31.25 -0.09
N GLU A 370 11.09 -32.51 0.06
CA GLU A 370 11.66 -33.60 -0.75
C GLU A 370 10.86 -33.88 -2.04
N THR A 371 9.70 -33.23 -2.22
CA THR A 371 8.79 -33.43 -3.35
C THR A 371 8.62 -32.22 -4.28
N ASP A 372 9.28 -31.08 -3.99
CA ASP A 372 9.37 -29.86 -4.81
C ASP A 372 10.83 -29.62 -5.28
#